data_0b5d2012f3fb95a77cdc2c202a4e30b4
#
_entry.id   0b5d2012f3fb95a77cdc2c202a4e30b4
#
_cell.length_a   1.000
_cell.length_b   1.000
_cell.length_c   1.000
_cell.angle_alpha   90.00
_cell.angle_beta   90.00
_cell.angle_gamma   90.00
#
_symmetry.space_group_name_H-M   'P 1'
#
loop_
_entity.id
_entity.type
_entity.pdbx_description
1 polymer ?
#
loop_
_entity_poly.entity_id
_entity_poly.type
_entity_poly.pdbx_seq_one_letter_code
_entity_poly.pdbx_strand_id
1 'polypeptide(L)'
;MSLLEVRNLHAGVQGNAILEGINLRVEKGEIHAIMGPNGSGKSTLAGVLAGREAYVVTEGEVLYQGKDLLGLAPEERAREGIFLAFQYPVEIPGVTNMYFLKAALNAIRKHRSMEELDAMEFLSLVKEKMKVIDFDQSLLNRPVNEGFSGGEKKRNEIFQMAVLDPTLAILDETDSGLDIDALRIVAEGVNKLRSPENAVVVVTHYQRLLNYIVPDFVHVLIDGRIVKSGGKELALVLEEKGYDWIRGESGAVTADAQEAGSK
;
A
#
# COMPACT_ATOMS: atom_id res chain seq x y z
N MET A 1 -14.36 -1.91 -14.78
CA MET A 1 -13.60 -0.63 -14.81
C MET A 1 -12.53 -0.77 -13.74
N SER A 2 -11.27 -0.63 -14.09
CA SER A 2 -10.17 -0.83 -13.13
C SER A 2 -10.28 0.11 -11.94
N LEU A 3 -9.90 -0.37 -10.75
CA LEU A 3 -9.85 0.45 -9.55
C LEU A 3 -8.68 1.44 -9.63
N LEU A 4 -7.50 0.93 -9.99
CA LEU A 4 -6.27 1.72 -10.19
C LEU A 4 -5.65 1.35 -11.54
N GLU A 5 -5.25 2.35 -12.31
CA GLU A 5 -4.51 2.16 -13.56
C GLU A 5 -3.35 3.15 -13.62
N VAL A 6 -2.14 2.62 -13.68
CA VAL A 6 -0.90 3.37 -13.81
C VAL A 6 -0.35 3.11 -15.21
N ARG A 7 -0.09 4.17 -15.98
CA ARG A 7 0.38 4.09 -17.35
C ARG A 7 1.64 4.92 -17.54
N ASN A 8 2.71 4.26 -17.92
CA ASN A 8 4.00 4.85 -18.22
C ASN A 8 4.47 5.87 -17.17
N LEU A 9 4.31 5.53 -15.87
CA LEU A 9 4.60 6.45 -14.77
C LEU A 9 6.10 6.61 -14.57
N HIS A 10 6.58 7.85 -14.69
CA HIS A 10 7.92 8.28 -14.33
C HIS A 10 7.86 9.22 -13.13
N ALA A 11 8.67 8.97 -12.12
CA ALA A 11 8.70 9.80 -10.93
C ALA A 11 10.06 9.73 -10.24
N GLY A 12 10.38 10.77 -9.48
CA GLY A 12 11.65 10.85 -8.76
C GLY A 12 11.58 11.76 -7.55
N VAL A 13 12.74 11.97 -6.95
CA VAL A 13 12.93 12.86 -5.79
C VAL A 13 14.17 13.73 -6.02
N GLN A 14 14.05 15.02 -5.73
CA GLN A 14 15.18 15.99 -5.85
C GLN A 14 15.93 15.93 -7.20
N GLY A 15 15.20 15.73 -8.30
CA GLY A 15 15.76 15.65 -9.64
C GLY A 15 16.33 14.28 -10.05
N ASN A 16 16.38 13.31 -9.13
CA ASN A 16 16.80 11.95 -9.46
C ASN A 16 15.60 11.11 -9.87
N ALA A 17 15.61 10.55 -11.09
CA ALA A 17 14.60 9.60 -11.54
C ALA A 17 14.69 8.29 -10.74
N ILE A 18 13.54 7.75 -10.32
CA ILE A 18 13.45 6.50 -9.55
C ILE A 18 12.50 5.53 -10.23
N LEU A 19 11.33 6.00 -10.68
CA LEU A 19 10.40 5.20 -11.46
C LEU A 19 10.56 5.54 -12.93
N GLU A 20 10.61 4.52 -13.77
CA GLU A 20 10.94 4.63 -15.18
C GLU A 20 9.96 3.84 -16.06
N GLY A 21 8.74 4.38 -16.22
CA GLY A 21 7.72 3.80 -17.09
C GLY A 21 6.93 2.65 -16.43
N ILE A 22 6.48 2.85 -15.18
CA ILE A 22 5.65 1.85 -14.48
C ILE A 22 4.29 1.73 -15.16
N ASN A 23 3.90 0.47 -15.42
CA ASN A 23 2.57 0.10 -15.83
C ASN A 23 2.00 -0.89 -14.82
N LEU A 24 0.85 -0.58 -14.22
CA LEU A 24 0.17 -1.41 -13.23
C LEU A 24 -1.33 -1.22 -13.34
N ARG A 25 -2.06 -2.33 -13.29
CA ARG A 25 -3.52 -2.32 -13.24
C ARG A 25 -3.99 -3.17 -12.08
N VAL A 26 -4.92 -2.63 -11.29
CA VAL A 26 -5.51 -3.29 -10.12
C VAL A 26 -7.02 -3.21 -10.23
N GLU A 27 -7.70 -4.36 -10.14
CA GLU A 27 -9.15 -4.43 -10.07
C GLU A 27 -9.62 -4.51 -8.61
N LYS A 28 -10.91 -4.28 -8.37
CA LYS A 28 -11.51 -4.53 -7.06
C LYS A 28 -11.45 -6.01 -6.70
N GLY A 29 -11.28 -6.30 -5.43
CA GLY A 29 -11.18 -7.65 -4.88
C GLY A 29 -9.78 -8.27 -4.97
N GLU A 30 -8.84 -7.65 -5.68
CA GLU A 30 -7.50 -8.18 -5.92
C GLU A 30 -6.49 -7.78 -4.86
N ILE A 31 -5.53 -8.67 -4.62
CA ILE A 31 -4.31 -8.41 -3.85
C ILE A 31 -3.11 -8.47 -4.81
N HIS A 32 -2.41 -7.36 -4.92
CA HIS A 32 -1.18 -7.24 -5.70
C HIS A 32 0.02 -7.13 -4.78
N ALA A 33 1.08 -7.89 -5.03
CA ALA A 33 2.36 -7.75 -4.35
C ALA A 33 3.38 -7.07 -5.28
N ILE A 34 4.01 -6.01 -4.80
CA ILE A 34 5.15 -5.37 -5.45
C ILE A 34 6.42 -5.81 -4.73
N MET A 35 7.21 -6.64 -5.36
CA MET A 35 8.45 -7.18 -4.83
C MET A 35 9.65 -6.60 -5.58
N GLY A 36 10.81 -6.58 -4.95
CA GLY A 36 12.05 -6.10 -5.57
C GLY A 36 13.13 -5.82 -4.55
N PRO A 37 14.40 -5.68 -4.97
CA PRO A 37 15.50 -5.36 -4.07
C PRO A 37 15.32 -3.97 -3.43
N ASN A 38 16.13 -3.68 -2.40
CA ASN A 38 16.16 -2.35 -1.80
C ASN A 38 16.60 -1.32 -2.84
N GLY A 39 15.97 -0.15 -2.82
CA GLY A 39 16.27 0.92 -3.78
C GLY A 39 15.61 0.77 -5.16
N SER A 40 14.82 -0.28 -5.41
CA SER A 40 14.16 -0.48 -6.72
C SER A 40 13.02 0.49 -7.04
N GLY A 41 12.55 1.29 -6.07
CA GLY A 41 11.48 2.27 -6.27
C GLY A 41 10.12 1.86 -5.66
N LYS A 42 10.02 0.77 -4.88
CA LYS A 42 8.76 0.28 -4.30
C LYS A 42 8.05 1.33 -3.43
N SER A 43 8.73 1.87 -2.43
CA SER A 43 8.17 2.91 -1.54
C SER A 43 7.96 4.24 -2.27
N THR A 44 8.71 4.50 -3.36
CA THR A 44 8.45 5.63 -4.23
C THR A 44 7.10 5.46 -4.93
N LEU A 45 6.82 4.29 -5.49
CA LEU A 45 5.52 3.99 -6.11
C LEU A 45 4.38 4.16 -5.09
N ALA A 46 4.51 3.56 -3.89
CA ALA A 46 3.53 3.72 -2.82
C ALA A 46 3.32 5.19 -2.44
N GLY A 47 4.40 5.96 -2.31
CA GLY A 47 4.36 7.38 -1.97
C GLY A 47 3.75 8.24 -3.07
N VAL A 48 4.05 7.98 -4.34
CA VAL A 48 3.41 8.67 -5.49
C VAL A 48 1.91 8.40 -5.51
N LEU A 49 1.47 7.16 -5.32
CA LEU A 49 0.05 6.82 -5.29
C LEU A 49 -0.69 7.48 -4.10
N ALA A 50 -0.03 7.60 -2.96
CA ALA A 50 -0.58 8.29 -1.79
C ALA A 50 -0.49 9.84 -1.87
N GLY A 51 0.21 10.40 -2.85
CA GLY A 51 0.33 11.86 -3.06
C GLY A 51 1.40 12.51 -2.18
N ARG A 52 2.45 11.78 -1.74
CA ARG A 52 3.52 12.39 -0.94
C ARG A 52 4.28 13.45 -1.75
N GLU A 53 4.30 14.68 -1.25
CA GLU A 53 4.88 15.86 -1.92
C GLU A 53 6.37 15.75 -2.23
N ALA A 54 7.10 14.86 -1.55
CA ALA A 54 8.52 14.63 -1.78
C ALA A 54 8.81 14.05 -3.18
N TYR A 55 7.81 13.43 -3.82
CA TYR A 55 7.96 12.79 -5.13
C TYR A 55 7.37 13.66 -6.23
N VAL A 56 8.12 13.83 -7.31
CA VAL A 56 7.70 14.58 -8.50
C VAL A 56 7.44 13.59 -9.63
N VAL A 57 6.23 13.60 -10.16
CA VAL A 57 5.89 12.87 -11.38
C VAL A 57 6.29 13.70 -12.57
N THR A 58 7.07 13.12 -13.50
CA THR A 58 7.61 13.79 -14.68
C THR A 58 6.90 13.37 -15.97
N GLU A 59 6.35 12.14 -16.01
CA GLU A 59 5.65 11.59 -17.17
C GLU A 59 4.65 10.49 -16.74
N GLY A 60 3.66 10.23 -17.59
CA GLY A 60 2.65 9.19 -17.38
C GLY A 60 1.38 9.67 -16.72
N GLU A 61 0.45 8.76 -16.52
CA GLU A 61 -0.83 9.04 -15.88
C GLU A 61 -1.18 7.98 -14.84
N VAL A 62 -1.95 8.39 -13.84
CA VAL A 62 -2.51 7.48 -12.83
C VAL A 62 -4.00 7.75 -12.72
N LEU A 63 -4.81 6.75 -13.05
CA LEU A 63 -6.26 6.81 -12.94
C LEU A 63 -6.73 5.98 -11.75
N TYR A 64 -7.54 6.58 -10.90
CA TYR A 64 -8.21 5.91 -9.80
C TYR A 64 -9.73 6.00 -10.02
N GLN A 65 -10.39 4.86 -10.15
CA GLN A 65 -11.81 4.78 -10.53
C GLN A 65 -12.14 5.59 -11.80
N GLY A 66 -11.19 5.64 -12.75
CA GLY A 66 -11.30 6.35 -14.01
C GLY A 66 -11.07 7.87 -13.94
N LYS A 67 -10.71 8.43 -12.77
CA LYS A 67 -10.39 9.84 -12.56
C LYS A 67 -8.89 10.03 -12.41
N ASP A 68 -8.37 11.18 -12.87
CA ASP A 68 -6.95 11.52 -12.64
C ASP A 68 -6.65 11.60 -11.14
N LEU A 69 -5.66 10.79 -10.70
CA LEU A 69 -5.23 10.75 -9.33
C LEU A 69 -4.12 11.78 -9.04
N LEU A 70 -3.31 12.11 -10.05
CA LEU A 70 -2.11 12.94 -9.85
C LEU A 70 -2.46 14.38 -9.51
N GLY A 71 -3.61 14.85 -9.99
CA GLY A 71 -4.12 16.20 -9.67
C GLY A 71 -4.69 16.36 -8.25
N LEU A 72 -4.86 15.25 -7.48
CA LEU A 72 -5.45 15.28 -6.15
C LEU A 72 -4.39 15.44 -5.06
N ALA A 73 -4.65 16.31 -4.07
CA ALA A 73 -3.86 16.41 -2.86
C ALA A 73 -3.94 15.13 -1.98
N PRO A 74 -2.96 14.86 -1.09
CA PRO A 74 -2.94 13.63 -0.27
C PRO A 74 -4.23 13.41 0.53
N GLU A 75 -4.78 14.47 1.13
CA GLU A 75 -6.02 14.40 1.89
C GLU A 75 -7.26 14.17 1.02
N GLU A 76 -7.22 14.57 -0.24
CA GLU A 76 -8.30 14.29 -1.20
C GLU A 76 -8.26 12.81 -1.60
N ARG A 77 -7.06 12.27 -1.86
CA ARG A 77 -6.87 10.83 -2.13
C ARG A 77 -7.34 9.97 -0.97
N ALA A 78 -7.03 10.38 0.27
CA ALA A 78 -7.50 9.69 1.46
C ALA A 78 -9.04 9.71 1.56
N ARG A 79 -9.69 10.83 1.24
CA ARG A 79 -11.17 10.95 1.20
C ARG A 79 -11.81 10.13 0.08
N GLU A 80 -11.14 9.98 -1.06
CA GLU A 80 -11.55 9.08 -2.14
C GLU A 80 -11.42 7.60 -1.77
N GLY A 81 -10.72 7.27 -0.68
CA GLY A 81 -10.59 5.92 -0.14
C GLY A 81 -9.26 5.25 -0.41
N ILE A 82 -8.19 6.01 -0.62
CA ILE A 82 -6.82 5.49 -0.67
C ILE A 82 -6.22 5.57 0.73
N PHE A 83 -5.68 4.45 1.20
CA PHE A 83 -5.01 4.33 2.50
C PHE A 83 -3.56 3.88 2.30
N LEU A 84 -2.63 4.53 2.99
CA LEU A 84 -1.22 4.13 3.03
C LEU A 84 -0.84 3.72 4.45
N ALA A 85 -0.50 2.44 4.64
CA ALA A 85 0.23 1.99 5.82
C ALA A 85 1.72 2.24 5.59
N PHE A 86 2.33 3.04 6.45
CA PHE A 86 3.70 3.48 6.29
C PHE A 86 4.72 2.42 6.73
N GLN A 87 5.89 2.40 6.11
CA GLN A 87 7.02 1.62 6.60
C GLN A 87 7.32 1.95 8.08
N TYR A 88 7.35 3.25 8.40
CA TYR A 88 7.48 3.77 9.77
C TYR A 88 6.24 4.59 10.12
N PRO A 89 5.30 4.03 10.93
CA PRO A 89 4.09 4.75 11.32
C PRO A 89 4.39 6.04 12.07
N VAL A 90 3.75 7.14 11.62
CA VAL A 90 3.95 8.47 12.18
C VAL A 90 3.32 8.59 13.57
N GLU A 91 4.01 9.26 14.51
CA GLU A 91 3.47 9.63 15.79
C GLU A 91 2.78 11.00 15.70
N ILE A 92 1.61 11.14 16.34
CA ILE A 92 0.89 12.42 16.44
C ILE A 92 0.69 12.73 17.93
N PRO A 93 1.68 13.39 18.56
CA PRO A 93 1.62 13.72 19.99
C PRO A 93 0.38 14.53 20.34
N GLY A 94 -0.25 14.19 21.47
CA GLY A 94 -1.43 14.89 21.98
C GLY A 94 -2.75 14.65 21.24
N VAL A 95 -2.76 13.91 20.13
CA VAL A 95 -3.96 13.54 19.37
C VAL A 95 -4.28 12.06 19.60
N THR A 96 -5.36 11.76 20.33
CA THR A 96 -5.74 10.37 20.62
C THR A 96 -6.23 9.63 19.36
N ASN A 97 -6.07 8.30 19.33
CA ASN A 97 -6.60 7.46 18.23
C ASN A 97 -8.11 7.70 18.02
N MET A 98 -8.89 7.80 19.09
CA MET A 98 -10.34 8.08 19.01
C MET A 98 -10.64 9.40 18.32
N TYR A 99 -9.95 10.48 18.69
CA TYR A 99 -10.16 11.79 18.08
C TYR A 99 -9.73 11.79 16.61
N PHE A 100 -8.53 11.28 16.31
CA PHE A 100 -8.00 11.17 14.95
C PHE A 100 -8.95 10.40 14.04
N LEU A 101 -9.34 9.19 14.44
CA LEU A 101 -10.17 8.32 13.62
C LEU A 101 -11.58 8.87 13.40
N LYS A 102 -12.19 9.50 14.43
CA LYS A 102 -13.50 10.15 14.27
C LYS A 102 -13.43 11.29 13.26
N ALA A 103 -12.42 12.15 13.39
CA ALA A 103 -12.23 13.27 12.48
C ALA A 103 -11.98 12.80 11.03
N ALA A 104 -11.10 11.79 10.84
CA ALA A 104 -10.79 11.24 9.53
C ALA A 104 -12.00 10.57 8.88
N LEU A 105 -12.72 9.71 9.63
CA LEU A 105 -13.90 9.02 9.11
C LEU A 105 -15.01 10.01 8.74
N ASN A 106 -15.27 11.02 9.58
CA ASN A 106 -16.29 12.02 9.28
C ASN A 106 -15.90 12.91 8.08
N ALA A 107 -14.60 13.19 7.88
CA ALA A 107 -14.14 13.85 6.66
C ALA A 107 -14.41 13.02 5.39
N ILE A 108 -14.19 11.69 5.45
CA ILE A 108 -14.52 10.75 4.37
C ILE A 108 -16.04 10.71 4.11
N ARG A 109 -16.85 10.58 5.17
CA ARG A 109 -18.30 10.54 5.08
C ARG A 109 -18.86 11.81 4.46
N LYS A 110 -18.41 12.97 4.91
CA LYS A 110 -18.78 14.28 4.36
C LYS A 110 -18.42 14.40 2.87
N HIS A 111 -17.23 13.96 2.48
CA HIS A 111 -16.81 13.91 1.08
C HIS A 111 -17.74 13.05 0.22
N ARG A 112 -18.22 11.94 0.77
CA ARG A 112 -19.17 11.02 0.14
C ARG A 112 -20.64 11.46 0.27
N SER A 113 -20.93 12.69 0.75
CA SER A 113 -22.28 13.20 1.01
C SER A 113 -23.09 12.34 1.98
N MET A 114 -22.42 11.70 2.94
CA MET A 114 -23.02 10.94 4.03
C MET A 114 -23.07 11.79 5.30
N GLU A 115 -24.04 11.54 6.19
CA GLU A 115 -24.10 12.21 7.50
C GLU A 115 -22.88 11.85 8.36
N GLU A 116 -22.38 12.83 9.11
CA GLU A 116 -21.30 12.63 10.07
C GLU A 116 -21.82 11.76 11.25
N LEU A 117 -20.96 10.86 11.73
CA LEU A 117 -21.28 10.07 12.92
C LEU A 117 -21.17 10.93 14.17
N ASP A 118 -22.15 10.80 15.03
CA ASP A 118 -22.06 11.36 16.39
C ASP A 118 -21.06 10.55 17.26
N ALA A 119 -20.93 10.91 18.54
CA ALA A 119 -19.98 10.26 19.44
C ALA A 119 -20.37 8.81 19.77
N MET A 120 -21.67 8.52 19.88
CA MET A 120 -22.18 7.20 20.27
C MET A 120 -22.15 6.22 19.08
N GLU A 121 -22.54 6.70 17.91
CA GLU A 121 -22.46 5.93 16.66
C GLU A 121 -21.00 5.56 16.33
N PHE A 122 -20.09 6.53 16.43
CA PHE A 122 -18.67 6.28 16.23
C PHE A 122 -18.11 5.28 17.26
N LEU A 123 -18.47 5.40 18.54
CA LEU A 123 -18.02 4.46 19.57
C LEU A 123 -18.54 3.04 19.30
N SER A 124 -19.78 2.92 18.81
CA SER A 124 -20.35 1.62 18.43
C SER A 124 -19.60 0.97 17.28
N LEU A 125 -19.29 1.74 16.23
CA LEU A 125 -18.48 1.30 15.10
C LEU A 125 -17.08 0.86 15.55
N VAL A 126 -16.41 1.66 16.36
CA VAL A 126 -15.08 1.34 16.89
C VAL A 126 -15.08 0.02 17.65
N LYS A 127 -16.06 -0.20 18.53
CA LYS A 127 -16.20 -1.46 19.28
C LYS A 127 -16.41 -2.67 18.38
N GLU A 128 -17.14 -2.52 17.29
CA GLU A 128 -17.33 -3.57 16.28
C GLU A 128 -16.00 -3.88 15.57
N LYS A 129 -15.33 -2.86 15.06
CA LYS A 129 -14.06 -3.02 14.33
C LYS A 129 -12.95 -3.59 15.21
N MET A 130 -12.88 -3.20 16.48
CA MET A 130 -11.93 -3.78 17.45
C MET A 130 -12.08 -5.30 17.58
N LYS A 131 -13.32 -5.80 17.62
CA LYS A 131 -13.58 -7.25 17.73
C LYS A 131 -13.11 -8.00 16.47
N VAL A 132 -13.25 -7.38 15.31
CA VAL A 132 -12.85 -8.00 14.02
C VAL A 132 -11.34 -8.28 14.00
N ILE A 133 -10.52 -7.35 14.50
CA ILE A 133 -9.06 -7.43 14.39
C ILE A 133 -8.34 -7.68 15.71
N ASP A 134 -9.08 -7.95 16.79
CA ASP A 134 -8.56 -8.16 18.15
C ASP A 134 -7.63 -7.02 18.62
N PHE A 135 -8.14 -5.78 18.54
CA PHE A 135 -7.39 -4.57 18.90
C PHE A 135 -7.50 -4.25 20.39
N ASP A 136 -6.37 -3.89 21.02
CA ASP A 136 -6.33 -3.53 22.45
C ASP A 136 -7.02 -2.18 22.70
N GLN A 137 -8.11 -2.22 23.50
CA GLN A 137 -8.89 -1.05 23.88
C GLN A 137 -8.07 0.02 24.59
N SER A 138 -7.00 -0.34 25.31
CA SER A 138 -6.17 0.60 26.04
C SER A 138 -5.48 1.63 25.12
N LEU A 139 -5.24 1.25 23.85
CA LEU A 139 -4.60 2.11 22.86
C LEU A 139 -5.51 3.19 22.27
N LEU A 140 -6.84 3.08 22.45
CA LEU A 140 -7.81 4.04 21.86
C LEU A 140 -7.63 5.46 22.36
N ASN A 141 -7.41 5.62 23.66
CA ASN A 141 -7.30 6.93 24.31
C ASN A 141 -5.85 7.44 24.38
N ARG A 142 -4.90 6.66 23.88
CA ARG A 142 -3.49 7.11 23.79
C ARG A 142 -3.29 7.93 22.51
N PRO A 143 -2.35 8.88 22.51
CA PRO A 143 -1.95 9.58 21.28
C PRO A 143 -1.51 8.61 20.20
N VAL A 144 -1.81 8.95 18.94
CA VAL A 144 -1.52 8.09 17.78
C VAL A 144 -0.05 7.72 17.76
N ASN A 145 0.23 6.42 17.95
CA ASN A 145 1.55 5.79 17.88
C ASN A 145 2.59 6.28 18.91
N GLU A 146 2.27 7.27 19.77
CA GLU A 146 3.23 7.81 20.74
C GLU A 146 3.56 6.78 21.83
N GLY A 147 4.83 6.41 21.88
CA GLY A 147 5.33 5.42 22.83
C GLY A 147 4.79 4.00 22.59
N PHE A 148 4.27 3.70 21.40
CA PHE A 148 3.89 2.36 21.00
C PHE A 148 5.13 1.54 20.60
N SER A 149 5.14 0.25 20.92
CA SER A 149 6.08 -0.69 20.33
C SER A 149 5.87 -0.82 18.82
N GLY A 150 6.83 -1.35 18.08
CA GLY A 150 6.71 -1.58 16.64
C GLY A 150 5.46 -2.39 16.27
N GLY A 151 5.19 -3.47 17.01
CA GLY A 151 4.00 -4.30 16.83
C GLY A 151 2.70 -3.57 17.12
N GLU A 152 2.64 -2.75 18.19
CA GLU A 152 1.47 -1.93 18.50
C GLU A 152 1.21 -0.87 17.42
N LYS A 153 2.25 -0.22 16.88
CA LYS A 153 2.14 0.73 15.78
C LYS A 153 1.51 0.08 14.54
N LYS A 154 1.97 -1.13 14.17
CA LYS A 154 1.42 -1.84 13.01
C LYS A 154 0.00 -2.32 13.23
N ARG A 155 -0.33 -2.83 14.43
CA ARG A 155 -1.73 -3.14 14.79
C ARG A 155 -2.61 -1.90 14.73
N ASN A 156 -2.10 -0.74 15.17
CA ASN A 156 -2.82 0.51 15.09
C ASN A 156 -3.10 0.94 13.64
N GLU A 157 -2.15 0.73 12.71
CA GLU A 157 -2.40 0.97 11.28
C GLU A 157 -3.51 0.05 10.72
N ILE A 158 -3.49 -1.24 11.07
CA ILE A 158 -4.58 -2.17 10.67
C ILE A 158 -5.91 -1.77 11.30
N PHE A 159 -5.91 -1.26 12.53
CA PHE A 159 -7.11 -0.74 13.16
C PHE A 159 -7.62 0.53 12.44
N GLN A 160 -6.74 1.45 12.06
CA GLN A 160 -7.09 2.61 11.25
C GLN A 160 -7.71 2.16 9.92
N MET A 161 -7.10 1.17 9.23
CA MET A 161 -7.64 0.59 8.00
C MET A 161 -9.03 -0.02 8.22
N ALA A 162 -9.25 -0.73 9.34
CA ALA A 162 -10.55 -1.31 9.67
C ALA A 162 -11.65 -0.25 9.87
N VAL A 163 -11.33 0.86 10.54
CA VAL A 163 -12.28 1.95 10.84
C VAL A 163 -12.56 2.82 9.61
N LEU A 164 -11.52 3.13 8.83
CA LEU A 164 -11.63 4.03 7.67
C LEU A 164 -12.19 3.33 6.42
N ASP A 165 -12.13 2.00 6.37
CA ASP A 165 -12.67 1.14 5.31
C ASP A 165 -12.29 1.60 3.89
N PRO A 166 -11.00 1.61 3.56
CA PRO A 166 -10.50 2.13 2.28
C PRO A 166 -10.90 1.21 1.12
N THR A 167 -11.08 1.82 -0.06
CA THR A 167 -11.28 1.07 -1.31
C THR A 167 -9.96 0.54 -1.87
N LEU A 168 -8.84 1.26 -1.64
CA LEU A 168 -7.49 0.83 -1.99
C LEU A 168 -6.57 1.00 -0.78
N ALA A 169 -6.04 -0.11 -0.25
CA ALA A 169 -5.03 -0.10 0.79
C ALA A 169 -3.65 -0.39 0.19
N ILE A 170 -2.68 0.48 0.47
CA ILE A 170 -1.28 0.31 0.08
C ILE A 170 -0.50 0.04 1.37
N LEU A 171 0.13 -1.13 1.46
CA LEU A 171 0.89 -1.58 2.63
C LEU A 171 2.38 -1.51 2.30
N ASP A 172 3.05 -0.43 2.72
CA ASP A 172 4.47 -0.23 2.41
C ASP A 172 5.36 -0.83 3.50
N GLU A 173 6.01 -1.97 3.18
CA GLU A 173 6.92 -2.73 4.05
C GLU A 173 6.38 -2.88 5.49
N THR A 174 5.09 -3.24 5.62
CA THR A 174 4.40 -3.38 6.92
C THR A 174 4.94 -4.55 7.76
N ASP A 175 5.75 -5.41 7.18
CA ASP A 175 6.46 -6.54 7.80
C ASP A 175 7.83 -6.15 8.38
N SER A 176 8.34 -4.96 8.09
CA SER A 176 9.66 -4.52 8.54
C SER A 176 9.73 -4.41 10.07
N GLY A 177 10.71 -5.09 10.68
CA GLY A 177 10.96 -5.04 12.12
C GLY A 177 9.92 -5.76 12.99
N LEU A 178 9.01 -6.54 12.41
CA LEU A 178 8.06 -7.36 13.16
C LEU A 178 8.62 -8.77 13.44
N ASP A 179 8.32 -9.28 14.63
CA ASP A 179 8.44 -10.70 14.91
C ASP A 179 7.33 -11.51 14.19
N ILE A 180 7.43 -12.83 14.23
CA ILE A 180 6.52 -13.74 13.52
C ILE A 180 5.07 -13.58 14.01
N ASP A 181 4.87 -13.38 15.30
CA ASP A 181 3.53 -13.27 15.88
C ASP A 181 2.86 -11.95 15.51
N ALA A 182 3.58 -10.83 15.58
CA ALA A 182 3.10 -9.53 15.13
C ALA A 182 2.79 -9.53 13.62
N LEU A 183 3.64 -10.16 12.81
CA LEU A 183 3.42 -10.33 11.38
C LEU A 183 2.12 -11.10 11.08
N ARG A 184 1.88 -12.20 11.80
CA ARG A 184 0.65 -12.99 11.66
C ARG A 184 -0.59 -12.17 11.97
N ILE A 185 -0.58 -11.41 13.08
CA ILE A 185 -1.71 -10.56 13.50
C ILE A 185 -2.02 -9.50 12.45
N VAL A 186 -0.99 -8.84 11.90
CA VAL A 186 -1.15 -7.86 10.82
C VAL A 186 -1.78 -8.51 9.59
N ALA A 187 -1.27 -9.66 9.17
CA ALA A 187 -1.76 -10.37 8.00
C ALA A 187 -3.20 -10.88 8.19
N GLU A 188 -3.53 -11.42 9.37
CA GLU A 188 -4.91 -11.81 9.72
C GLU A 188 -5.86 -10.62 9.67
N GLY A 189 -5.43 -9.45 10.18
CA GLY A 189 -6.19 -8.21 10.10
C GLY A 189 -6.49 -7.82 8.66
N VAL A 190 -5.48 -7.80 7.79
CA VAL A 190 -5.66 -7.51 6.35
C VAL A 190 -6.63 -8.50 5.70
N ASN A 191 -6.45 -9.80 5.93
CA ASN A 191 -7.32 -10.84 5.36
C ASN A 191 -8.79 -10.71 5.82
N LYS A 192 -9.03 -10.33 7.08
CA LYS A 192 -10.39 -10.09 7.62
C LYS A 192 -11.06 -8.85 7.00
N LEU A 193 -10.26 -7.89 6.54
CA LEU A 193 -10.75 -6.65 5.92
C LEU A 193 -10.86 -6.76 4.39
N ARG A 194 -10.36 -7.85 3.79
CA ARG A 194 -10.52 -8.11 2.35
C ARG A 194 -11.99 -8.26 1.99
N SER A 195 -12.39 -7.61 0.90
CA SER A 195 -13.73 -7.70 0.33
C SER A 195 -13.69 -7.62 -1.21
N PRO A 196 -14.76 -8.00 -1.92
CA PRO A 196 -14.85 -7.83 -3.38
C PRO A 196 -14.84 -6.35 -3.82
N GLU A 197 -15.06 -5.42 -2.89
CA GLU A 197 -15.17 -3.99 -3.19
C GLU A 197 -13.88 -3.20 -2.95
N ASN A 198 -12.89 -3.81 -2.27
CA ASN A 198 -11.60 -3.17 -2.01
C ASN A 198 -10.45 -3.95 -2.67
N ALA A 199 -9.31 -3.29 -2.83
CA ALA A 199 -8.07 -3.91 -3.27
C ALA A 199 -6.92 -3.59 -2.32
N VAL A 200 -5.90 -4.45 -2.33
CA VAL A 200 -4.71 -4.29 -1.49
C VAL A 200 -3.46 -4.36 -2.37
N VAL A 201 -2.58 -3.38 -2.25
CA VAL A 201 -1.25 -3.39 -2.85
C VAL A 201 -0.24 -3.57 -1.72
N VAL A 202 0.41 -4.73 -1.66
CA VAL A 202 1.44 -5.05 -0.66
C VAL A 202 2.80 -4.78 -1.25
N VAL A 203 3.53 -3.84 -0.68
CA VAL A 203 4.94 -3.59 -1.01
C VAL A 203 5.81 -4.30 0.02
N THR A 204 6.60 -5.26 -0.41
CA THR A 204 7.51 -6.02 0.46
C THR A 204 8.70 -6.56 -0.31
N HIS A 205 9.79 -6.79 0.38
CA HIS A 205 10.93 -7.55 -0.12
C HIS A 205 11.01 -8.94 0.53
N TYR A 206 10.08 -9.26 1.46
CA TYR A 206 10.00 -10.53 2.16
C TYR A 206 8.80 -11.36 1.73
N GLN A 207 9.04 -12.59 1.31
CA GLN A 207 7.98 -13.52 1.00
C GLN A 207 7.18 -13.94 2.24
N ARG A 208 7.74 -13.86 3.44
CA ARG A 208 7.06 -14.27 4.69
C ARG A 208 5.66 -13.67 4.82
N LEU A 209 5.50 -12.38 4.51
CA LEU A 209 4.20 -11.72 4.55
C LEU A 209 3.24 -12.35 3.54
N LEU A 210 3.73 -12.69 2.34
CA LEU A 210 2.93 -13.25 1.25
C LEU A 210 2.50 -14.71 1.50
N ASN A 211 3.09 -15.40 2.48
CA ASN A 211 2.59 -16.69 2.94
C ASN A 211 1.29 -16.56 3.75
N TYR A 212 1.05 -15.40 4.35
CA TYR A 212 -0.14 -15.09 5.11
C TYR A 212 -1.15 -14.24 4.32
N ILE A 213 -0.68 -13.26 3.55
CA ILE A 213 -1.48 -12.45 2.62
C ILE A 213 -1.18 -12.95 1.21
N VAL A 214 -1.93 -13.99 0.78
CA VAL A 214 -1.68 -14.61 -0.55
C VAL A 214 -2.12 -13.65 -1.65
N PRO A 215 -1.18 -13.16 -2.50
CA PRO A 215 -1.51 -12.25 -3.58
C PRO A 215 -2.14 -12.99 -4.77
N ASP A 216 -3.01 -12.29 -5.49
CA ASP A 216 -3.52 -12.73 -6.78
C ASP A 216 -2.46 -12.48 -7.87
N PHE A 217 -1.72 -11.38 -7.76
CA PHE A 217 -0.64 -11.00 -8.69
C PHE A 217 0.62 -10.57 -7.94
N VAL A 218 1.77 -10.93 -8.51
CA VAL A 218 3.09 -10.52 -8.03
C VAL A 218 3.81 -9.77 -9.16
N HIS A 219 4.32 -8.59 -8.85
CA HIS A 219 5.07 -7.74 -9.77
C HIS A 219 6.48 -7.54 -9.24
N VAL A 220 7.48 -7.76 -10.08
CA VAL A 220 8.89 -7.58 -9.73
C VAL A 220 9.36 -6.24 -10.23
N LEU A 221 9.69 -5.35 -9.29
CA LEU A 221 10.20 -4.02 -9.55
C LEU A 221 11.73 -4.02 -9.40
N ILE A 222 12.44 -3.72 -10.47
CA ILE A 222 13.90 -3.58 -10.49
C ILE A 222 14.24 -2.30 -11.26
N ASP A 223 15.14 -1.50 -10.72
CA ASP A 223 15.66 -0.28 -11.32
C ASP A 223 14.52 0.61 -11.90
N GLY A 224 13.49 0.84 -11.10
CA GLY A 224 12.37 1.69 -11.45
C GLY A 224 11.36 1.11 -12.44
N ARG A 225 11.48 -0.15 -12.85
CA ARG A 225 10.61 -0.80 -13.85
C ARG A 225 9.98 -2.08 -13.33
N ILE A 226 8.74 -2.35 -13.70
CA ILE A 226 8.15 -3.68 -13.52
C ILE A 226 8.69 -4.57 -14.63
N VAL A 227 9.63 -5.46 -14.27
CA VAL A 227 10.34 -6.31 -15.23
C VAL A 227 9.67 -7.67 -15.42
N LYS A 228 8.86 -8.11 -14.46
CA LYS A 228 8.12 -9.38 -14.52
C LYS A 228 6.84 -9.29 -13.71
N SER A 229 5.78 -9.92 -14.20
CA SER A 229 4.52 -10.09 -13.48
C SER A 229 4.06 -11.52 -13.58
N GLY A 230 3.41 -12.04 -12.52
CA GLY A 230 2.90 -13.42 -12.49
C GLY A 230 1.96 -13.63 -11.33
N GLY A 231 1.54 -14.87 -11.10
CA GLY A 231 0.76 -15.27 -9.93
C GLY A 231 1.63 -15.43 -8.69
N LYS A 232 1.02 -15.93 -7.61
CA LYS A 232 1.68 -16.18 -6.32
C LYS A 232 2.95 -17.05 -6.41
N GLU A 233 3.04 -17.94 -7.41
CA GLU A 233 4.18 -18.81 -7.63
C GLU A 233 5.46 -18.03 -7.93
N LEU A 234 5.33 -16.83 -8.50
CA LEU A 234 6.48 -15.96 -8.76
C LEU A 234 7.20 -15.56 -7.46
N ALA A 235 6.44 -15.32 -6.37
CA ALA A 235 7.04 -15.01 -5.07
C ALA A 235 7.91 -16.17 -4.54
N LEU A 236 7.48 -17.43 -4.72
CA LEU A 236 8.25 -18.62 -4.33
C LEU A 236 9.55 -18.73 -5.12
N VAL A 237 9.49 -18.49 -6.43
CA VAL A 237 10.67 -18.50 -7.28
C VAL A 237 11.68 -17.41 -6.90
N LEU A 238 11.18 -16.23 -6.50
CA LEU A 238 12.02 -15.12 -6.03
C LEU A 238 12.73 -15.44 -4.70
N GLU A 239 12.06 -16.17 -3.78
CA GLU A 239 12.69 -16.61 -2.53
C GLU A 239 13.81 -17.63 -2.80
N GLU A 240 13.57 -18.58 -3.71
CA GLU A 240 14.53 -19.63 -4.01
C GLU A 240 15.74 -19.10 -4.80
N LYS A 241 15.51 -18.24 -5.81
CA LYS A 241 16.53 -17.83 -6.79
C LYS A 241 17.05 -16.41 -6.62
N GLY A 242 16.44 -15.62 -5.74
CA GLY A 242 16.72 -14.18 -5.62
C GLY A 242 16.24 -13.40 -6.83
N TYR A 243 16.79 -12.21 -7.07
CA TYR A 243 16.43 -11.31 -8.18
C TYR A 243 17.37 -11.37 -9.38
N ASP A 244 18.57 -11.97 -9.23
CA ASP A 244 19.66 -11.91 -10.22
C ASP A 244 19.31 -12.65 -11.52
N TRP A 245 18.56 -13.72 -11.45
CA TRP A 245 18.12 -14.46 -12.63
C TRP A 245 17.19 -13.63 -13.54
N ILE A 246 16.37 -12.75 -12.98
CA ILE A 246 15.50 -11.87 -13.77
C ILE A 246 16.33 -10.78 -14.45
N ARG A 247 17.35 -10.25 -13.79
CA ARG A 247 18.30 -9.31 -14.41
C ARG A 247 19.00 -9.94 -15.60
N GLY A 248 19.40 -11.20 -15.50
CA GLY A 248 20.00 -11.95 -16.60
C GLY A 248 19.06 -12.14 -17.81
N GLU A 249 17.80 -12.45 -17.58
CA GLU A 249 16.79 -12.57 -18.64
C GLU A 249 16.49 -11.21 -19.30
N SER A 250 16.40 -10.14 -18.53
CA SER A 250 16.11 -8.79 -19.05
C SER A 250 17.30 -8.22 -19.85
N GLY A 251 18.52 -8.54 -19.45
CA GLY A 251 19.74 -8.15 -20.18
C GLY A 251 19.88 -8.87 -21.53
N ALA A 252 19.44 -10.11 -21.63
CA ALA A 252 19.44 -10.89 -22.87
C ALA A 252 18.44 -10.35 -23.92
N VAL A 253 17.26 -9.89 -23.45
CA VAL A 253 16.22 -9.31 -24.34
C VAL A 253 16.66 -7.98 -24.95
N THR A 254 17.43 -7.17 -24.22
CA THR A 254 17.96 -5.89 -24.75
C THR A 254 19.13 -6.09 -25.70
N ALA A 255 19.92 -7.15 -25.56
CA ALA A 255 21.02 -7.48 -26.47
C ALA A 255 20.49 -7.95 -27.84
N ASP A 256 19.47 -8.83 -27.85
CA ASP A 256 18.86 -9.33 -29.11
C ASP A 256 18.12 -8.21 -29.89
N ALA A 257 17.56 -7.20 -29.20
CA ALA A 257 16.90 -6.08 -29.85
C ALA A 257 17.90 -5.09 -30.51
N GLN A 258 19.13 -4.98 -30.00
CA GLN A 258 20.18 -4.14 -30.59
C GLN A 258 20.86 -4.80 -31.80
N GLU A 259 20.95 -6.13 -31.85
CA GLU A 259 21.49 -6.85 -33.03
C GLU A 259 20.50 -6.90 -34.20
N ALA A 260 19.17 -6.87 -33.92
CA ALA A 260 18.15 -6.89 -34.97
C ALA A 260 17.95 -5.53 -35.67
N GLY A 261 18.41 -4.42 -35.09
CA GLY A 261 18.31 -3.07 -35.65
C GLY A 261 19.52 -2.64 -36.49
N SER A 262 20.54 -3.50 -36.67
CA SER A 262 21.79 -3.22 -37.34
C SER A 262 22.01 -4.03 -38.64
N LYS A 263 20.92 -4.43 -39.29
CA LYS A 263 21.01 -5.07 -40.63
C LYS A 263 20.21 -4.30 -41.66
#